data_d058c34865a69acfab435ad0da69ec6c
#
_entry.id   d058c34865a69acfab435ad0da69ec6c
#
_cell.length_a   1.000
_cell.length_b   1.000
_cell.length_c   1.000
_cell.angle_alpha   90.00
_cell.angle_beta   90.00
_cell.angle_gamma   90.00
#
_symmetry.space_group_name_H-M   'P 1'
#
loop_
_entity.id
_entity.type
_entity.pdbx_description
1 polymer ?
#
loop_
_entity_poly.entity_id
_entity_poly.type
_entity_poly.pdbx_seq_one_letter_code
_entity_poly.pdbx_strand_id
1 'polypeptide(L)'
;MIFVDFASSVLHAAFNALTTALRTQTVTDSLSTSDPRGALCRLGERQAERYLKRLGYIIVGRREKIWRGDIDLIAVDGRTVVFCEVRTRTDSLHGHPVETIGYTKQRRVSELAAAYLRKHHLGDCHARIDVVAVTLHGPSGRPLVEHYQNAFDSPP
;
A
#
# COMPACT_ATOMS: atom_id res chain seq x y z
N MET A 1 -33.91 11.82 -14.95
CA MET A 1 -33.22 11.42 -13.72
C MET A 1 -32.60 10.04 -13.92
N ILE A 2 -31.66 9.88 -14.87
CA ILE A 2 -30.94 8.62 -15.20
C ILE A 2 -29.55 9.01 -15.69
N PHE A 3 -28.73 9.66 -14.85
CA PHE A 3 -27.34 10.01 -15.21
C PHE A 3 -26.30 9.59 -14.15
N VAL A 4 -26.72 8.91 -13.08
CA VAL A 4 -25.82 8.54 -11.99
C VAL A 4 -25.23 7.13 -12.13
N ASP A 5 -25.80 6.31 -13.03
CA ASP A 5 -25.51 4.86 -13.04
C ASP A 5 -24.40 4.45 -14.04
N PHE A 6 -24.18 5.21 -15.10
CA PHE A 6 -23.23 4.83 -16.15
C PHE A 6 -21.76 5.01 -15.70
N ALA A 7 -21.44 6.11 -15.04
CA ALA A 7 -20.10 6.36 -14.50
C ALA A 7 -19.75 5.36 -13.37
N SER A 8 -20.74 5.01 -12.53
CA SER A 8 -20.59 4.01 -11.47
C SER A 8 -20.33 2.62 -12.03
N SER A 9 -21.01 2.23 -13.10
CA SER A 9 -20.88 0.92 -13.75
C SER A 9 -19.53 0.76 -14.45
N VAL A 10 -19.06 1.78 -15.17
CA VAL A 10 -17.75 1.77 -15.85
C VAL A 10 -16.62 1.75 -14.83
N LEU A 11 -16.74 2.51 -13.74
CA LEU A 11 -15.76 2.52 -12.65
C LEU A 11 -15.71 1.14 -11.95
N HIS A 12 -16.87 0.52 -11.76
CA HIS A 12 -16.97 -0.81 -11.16
C HIS A 12 -16.39 -1.90 -12.06
N ALA A 13 -16.62 -1.82 -13.36
CA ALA A 13 -16.06 -2.76 -14.35
C ALA A 13 -14.53 -2.60 -14.48
N ALA A 14 -14.03 -1.37 -14.54
CA ALA A 14 -12.59 -1.09 -14.56
C ALA A 14 -11.91 -1.55 -13.26
N PHE A 15 -12.59 -1.35 -12.13
CA PHE A 15 -12.13 -1.76 -10.82
C PHE A 15 -12.10 -3.29 -10.66
N ASN A 16 -13.16 -3.99 -11.13
CA ASN A 16 -13.21 -5.46 -11.15
C ASN A 16 -12.19 -6.05 -12.12
N ALA A 17 -11.97 -5.43 -13.29
CA ALA A 17 -10.93 -5.84 -14.23
C ALA A 17 -9.52 -5.68 -13.63
N LEU A 18 -9.26 -4.59 -12.90
CA LEU A 18 -7.99 -4.35 -12.22
C LEU A 18 -7.75 -5.40 -11.11
N THR A 19 -8.75 -5.67 -10.29
CA THR A 19 -8.65 -6.66 -9.21
C THR A 19 -8.48 -8.09 -9.77
N THR A 20 -9.06 -8.38 -10.92
CA THR A 20 -8.92 -9.68 -11.58
C THR A 20 -7.57 -9.82 -12.27
N ALA A 21 -7.11 -8.80 -13.00
CA ALA A 21 -5.81 -8.81 -13.69
C ALA A 21 -4.63 -8.88 -12.71
N LEU A 22 -4.73 -8.21 -11.55
CA LEU A 22 -3.68 -8.19 -10.52
C LEU A 22 -3.66 -9.48 -9.66
N ARG A 23 -4.76 -10.24 -9.61
CA ARG A 23 -4.78 -11.56 -8.94
C ARG A 23 -3.93 -12.62 -9.65
N THR A 24 -3.64 -12.45 -10.92
CA THR A 24 -2.87 -13.42 -11.73
C THR A 24 -1.36 -13.18 -11.72
N GLN A 25 -0.88 -12.07 -11.17
CA GLN A 25 0.56 -11.87 -10.97
C GLN A 25 1.01 -12.58 -9.69
N THR A 26 1.29 -13.86 -9.80
CA THR A 26 2.07 -14.60 -8.80
C THR A 26 3.50 -14.07 -8.82
N VAL A 27 3.84 -13.29 -7.80
CA VAL A 27 5.22 -12.87 -7.54
C VAL A 27 6.02 -14.12 -7.18
N THR A 28 6.91 -14.55 -8.07
CA THR A 28 8.00 -15.44 -7.71
C THR A 28 8.97 -14.68 -6.82
N ASP A 29 8.76 -14.80 -5.52
CA ASP A 29 9.66 -14.24 -4.50
C ASP A 29 10.94 -15.09 -4.52
N SER A 30 11.96 -14.64 -5.27
CA SER A 30 13.29 -15.24 -5.23
C SER A 30 13.89 -14.91 -3.86
N LEU A 31 13.89 -15.92 -3.00
CA LEU A 31 14.52 -15.94 -1.68
C LEU A 31 16.04 -15.72 -1.80
N SER A 32 16.47 -14.50 -1.84
CA SER A 32 17.85 -14.13 -1.50
C SER A 32 17.94 -14.03 0.03
N THR A 33 18.52 -15.05 0.66
CA THR A 33 18.55 -15.25 2.12
C THR A 33 19.64 -14.46 2.85
N SER A 34 20.33 -13.50 2.21
CA SER A 34 21.53 -12.86 2.75
C SER A 34 21.35 -11.43 3.26
N ASP A 35 20.14 -10.84 3.17
CA ASP A 35 19.88 -9.48 3.66
C ASP A 35 18.90 -9.47 4.85
N PRO A 36 19.41 -9.34 6.11
CA PRO A 36 18.56 -9.31 7.30
C PRO A 36 17.58 -8.13 7.33
N ARG A 37 17.95 -6.97 6.76
CA ARG A 37 17.08 -5.79 6.70
C ARG A 37 15.94 -6.03 5.72
N GLY A 38 16.24 -6.57 4.56
CA GLY A 38 15.20 -6.94 3.60
C GLY A 38 14.25 -8.02 4.13
N ALA A 39 14.76 -8.98 4.90
CA ALA A 39 13.93 -9.99 5.55
C ALA A 39 12.98 -9.36 6.59
N LEU A 40 13.46 -8.40 7.37
CA LEU A 40 12.66 -7.65 8.34
C LEU A 40 11.56 -6.83 7.65
N CYS A 41 11.88 -6.10 6.59
CA CYS A 41 10.92 -5.35 5.80
C CYS A 41 9.82 -6.26 5.24
N ARG A 42 10.20 -7.40 4.62
CA ARG A 42 9.23 -8.38 4.10
C ARG A 42 8.32 -8.95 5.20
N LEU A 43 8.84 -9.15 6.42
CA LEU A 43 8.03 -9.60 7.54
C LEU A 43 7.00 -8.54 7.93
N GLY A 44 7.40 -7.27 8.01
CA GLY A 44 6.50 -6.15 8.28
C GLY A 44 5.43 -5.99 7.21
N GLU A 45 5.80 -6.04 5.93
CA GLU A 45 4.84 -5.97 4.81
C GLU A 45 3.78 -7.09 4.91
N ARG A 46 4.18 -8.33 5.25
CA ARG A 46 3.22 -9.42 5.48
C ARG A 46 2.29 -9.17 6.67
N GLN A 47 2.77 -8.57 7.75
CA GLN A 47 1.92 -8.23 8.89
C GLN A 47 0.96 -7.09 8.55
N ALA A 48 1.42 -6.06 7.85
CA ALA A 48 0.59 -4.98 7.33
C ALA A 48 -0.51 -5.50 6.41
N GLU A 49 -0.17 -6.38 5.46
CA GLU A 49 -1.14 -7.00 4.56
C GLU A 49 -2.22 -7.79 5.32
N ARG A 50 -1.82 -8.62 6.30
CA ARG A 50 -2.77 -9.38 7.13
C ARG A 50 -3.71 -8.47 7.91
N TYR A 51 -3.18 -7.37 8.42
CA TYR A 51 -3.94 -6.36 9.15
C TYR A 51 -4.98 -5.70 8.24
N LEU A 52 -4.56 -5.19 7.08
CA LEU A 52 -5.45 -4.55 6.12
C LEU A 52 -6.56 -5.50 5.63
N LYS A 53 -6.23 -6.75 5.34
CA LYS A 53 -7.22 -7.77 4.96
C LYS A 53 -8.27 -8.01 6.04
N ARG A 54 -7.89 -7.99 7.32
CA ARG A 54 -8.86 -8.12 8.42
C ARG A 54 -9.81 -6.92 8.53
N LEU A 55 -9.37 -5.75 8.07
CA LEU A 55 -10.20 -4.55 7.97
C LEU A 55 -11.09 -4.54 6.72
N GLY A 56 -11.00 -5.57 5.86
CA GLY A 56 -11.81 -5.67 4.65
C GLY A 56 -11.15 -5.10 3.39
N TYR A 57 -9.90 -4.66 3.46
CA TYR A 57 -9.17 -4.17 2.29
C TYR A 57 -8.84 -5.30 1.32
N ILE A 58 -8.94 -5.03 0.04
CA ILE A 58 -8.54 -5.95 -1.03
C ILE A 58 -7.14 -5.58 -1.48
N ILE A 59 -6.16 -6.45 -1.27
CA ILE A 59 -4.78 -6.20 -1.72
C ILE A 59 -4.66 -6.50 -3.22
N VAL A 60 -4.25 -5.50 -3.98
CA VAL A 60 -4.13 -5.55 -5.45
C VAL A 60 -2.70 -5.45 -5.95
N GLY A 61 -1.76 -4.98 -5.12
CA GLY A 61 -0.34 -4.92 -5.46
C GLY A 61 0.56 -5.11 -4.25
N ARG A 62 1.75 -5.66 -4.49
CA ARG A 62 2.81 -5.86 -3.49
C ARG A 62 4.12 -5.51 -4.13
N ARG A 63 4.91 -4.62 -3.48
CA ARG A 63 6.21 -4.17 -3.98
C ARG A 63 6.15 -3.81 -5.46
N GLU A 64 5.07 -3.09 -5.81
CA GLU A 64 4.79 -2.73 -7.20
C GLU A 64 5.83 -1.75 -7.71
N LYS A 65 6.60 -2.20 -8.69
CA LYS A 65 7.66 -1.38 -9.29
C LYS A 65 7.07 -0.38 -10.26
N ILE A 66 7.31 0.89 -9.99
CA ILE A 66 6.82 2.00 -10.80
C ILE A 66 8.02 2.90 -11.09
N TRP A 67 8.45 2.91 -12.35
CA TRP A 67 9.52 3.77 -12.83
C TRP A 67 10.82 3.68 -11.98
N ARG A 68 11.04 4.58 -11.01
CA ARG A 68 12.25 4.67 -10.17
C ARG A 68 12.05 4.24 -8.72
N GLY A 69 10.97 3.54 -8.43
CA GLY A 69 10.68 3.12 -7.07
C GLY A 69 9.66 2.01 -7.01
N ASP A 70 9.30 1.67 -5.80
CA ASP A 70 8.28 0.69 -5.50
C ASP A 70 7.32 1.23 -4.45
N ILE A 71 6.11 0.72 -4.48
CA ILE A 71 5.09 0.93 -3.44
C ILE A 71 4.93 -0.38 -2.71
N ASP A 72 5.03 -0.36 -1.40
CA ASP A 72 5.05 -1.58 -0.57
C ASP A 72 3.76 -2.40 -0.73
N LEU A 73 2.60 -1.76 -0.54
CA LEU A 73 1.30 -2.39 -0.77
C LEU A 73 0.36 -1.42 -1.49
N ILE A 74 -0.44 -1.98 -2.41
CA ILE A 74 -1.57 -1.28 -3.02
C ILE A 74 -2.82 -2.05 -2.67
N ALA A 75 -3.81 -1.36 -2.12
CA ALA A 75 -5.05 -1.94 -1.66
C ALA A 75 -6.25 -1.16 -2.17
N VAL A 76 -7.41 -1.73 -1.95
CA VAL A 76 -8.67 -1.11 -2.23
C VAL A 76 -9.52 -1.15 -0.97
N ASP A 77 -10.05 0.01 -0.59
CA ASP A 77 -10.99 0.21 0.49
C ASP A 77 -12.30 0.78 -0.08
N GLY A 78 -13.30 -0.07 -0.23
CA GLY A 78 -14.54 0.29 -0.90
C GLY A 78 -14.30 0.75 -2.34
N ARG A 79 -14.31 2.06 -2.59
CA ARG A 79 -14.08 2.69 -3.91
C ARG A 79 -12.79 3.51 -3.97
N THR A 80 -11.95 3.42 -2.94
CA THR A 80 -10.72 4.19 -2.82
C THR A 80 -9.52 3.30 -3.07
N VAL A 81 -8.60 3.73 -3.94
CA VAL A 81 -7.29 3.12 -4.12
C VAL A 81 -6.38 3.61 -3.00
N VAL A 82 -5.79 2.68 -2.26
CA VAL A 82 -4.96 2.97 -1.10
C VAL A 82 -3.52 2.55 -1.37
N PHE A 83 -2.62 3.51 -1.36
CA PHE A 83 -1.19 3.28 -1.47
C PHE A 83 -0.59 3.25 -0.08
N CYS A 84 -0.03 2.12 0.33
CA CYS A 84 0.49 1.95 1.69
C CYS A 84 2.01 1.93 1.69
N GLU A 85 2.60 2.82 2.45
CA GLU A 85 4.01 2.75 2.88
C GLU A 85 4.08 1.96 4.18
N VAL A 86 4.90 0.91 4.22
CA VAL A 86 5.06 0.07 5.40
C VAL A 86 6.36 0.42 6.14
N ARG A 87 6.25 0.72 7.42
CA ARG A 87 7.38 1.01 8.30
C ARG A 87 7.55 -0.10 9.30
N THR A 88 8.63 -0.86 9.18
CA THR A 88 8.96 -1.96 10.10
C THR A 88 10.07 -1.56 11.05
N ARG A 89 9.89 -1.83 12.33
CA ARG A 89 10.89 -1.61 13.38
C ARG A 89 10.86 -2.76 14.38
N THR A 90 11.95 -2.95 15.12
CA THR A 90 12.10 -4.02 16.12
C THR A 90 11.89 -3.55 17.56
N ASP A 91 11.72 -2.25 17.80
CA ASP A 91 11.42 -1.65 19.09
C ASP A 91 10.56 -0.41 18.95
N SER A 92 10.00 0.06 20.06
CA SER A 92 9.12 1.22 20.14
C SER A 92 9.82 2.54 20.51
N LEU A 93 11.15 2.54 20.62
CA LEU A 93 11.92 3.66 21.17
C LEU A 93 12.14 4.84 20.19
N HIS A 94 11.72 4.73 18.97
CA HIS A 94 11.95 5.73 17.93
C HIS A 94 10.63 6.42 17.52
N GLY A 95 10.37 7.62 18.01
CA GLY A 95 9.37 8.60 17.57
C GLY A 95 8.08 8.11 16.89
N HIS A 96 7.17 9.01 16.60
CA HIS A 96 5.91 8.67 15.91
C HIS A 96 6.21 8.20 14.47
N PRO A 97 5.67 7.06 14.01
CA PRO A 97 6.02 6.46 12.70
C PRO A 97 5.81 7.39 11.50
N VAL A 98 4.77 8.21 11.52
CA VAL A 98 4.47 9.17 10.44
C VAL A 98 5.48 10.30 10.42
N GLU A 99 5.91 10.81 11.57
CA GLU A 99 6.91 11.89 11.68
C GLU A 99 8.29 11.47 11.16
N THR A 100 8.57 10.16 11.12
CA THR A 100 9.83 9.63 10.58
C THR A 100 9.87 9.60 9.05
N ILE A 101 8.75 9.89 8.37
CA ILE A 101 8.70 9.96 6.91
C ILE A 101 8.99 11.39 6.48
N GLY A 102 10.25 11.68 6.16
CA GLY A 102 10.67 12.99 5.69
C GLY A 102 9.98 13.40 4.38
N TYR A 103 9.89 14.70 4.15
CA TYR A 103 9.24 15.31 2.99
C TYR A 103 9.65 14.69 1.63
N THR A 104 10.93 14.40 1.43
CA THR A 104 11.42 13.76 0.20
C THR A 104 10.80 12.39 -0.06
N LYS A 105 10.61 11.59 1.00
CA LYS A 105 9.96 10.27 0.88
C LYS A 105 8.47 10.42 0.63
N GLN A 106 7.78 11.35 1.32
CA GLN A 106 6.36 11.63 1.10
C GLN A 106 6.12 12.00 -0.36
N ARG A 107 6.89 12.97 -0.88
CA ARG A 107 6.83 13.39 -2.28
C ARG A 107 7.06 12.22 -3.24
N ARG A 108 8.07 11.38 -2.97
CA ARG A 108 8.36 10.22 -3.82
C ARG A 108 7.19 9.22 -3.87
N VAL A 109 6.60 8.88 -2.71
CA VAL A 109 5.45 7.96 -2.65
C VAL A 109 4.26 8.55 -3.42
N SER A 110 4.01 9.84 -3.28
CA SER A 110 2.95 10.54 -4.00
C SER A 110 3.17 10.53 -5.52
N GLU A 111 4.40 10.78 -5.98
CA GLU A 111 4.75 10.72 -7.41
C GLU A 111 4.56 9.29 -7.98
N LEU A 112 4.91 8.25 -7.20
CA LEU A 112 4.70 6.86 -7.59
C LEU A 112 3.21 6.51 -7.64
N ALA A 113 2.42 6.95 -6.66
CA ALA A 113 0.97 6.76 -6.64
C ALA A 113 0.30 7.40 -7.87
N ALA A 114 0.64 8.65 -8.19
CA ALA A 114 0.14 9.33 -9.37
C ALA A 114 0.54 8.61 -10.67
N ALA A 115 1.78 8.11 -10.76
CA ALA A 115 2.24 7.34 -11.92
C ALA A 115 1.48 6.01 -12.07
N TYR A 116 1.19 5.33 -10.96
CA TYR A 116 0.37 4.12 -10.95
C TYR A 116 -1.05 4.39 -11.44
N LEU A 117 -1.72 5.43 -10.93
CA LEU A 117 -3.06 5.80 -11.34
C LEU A 117 -3.13 6.11 -12.84
N ARG A 118 -2.16 6.86 -13.37
CA ARG A 118 -2.07 7.13 -14.83
C ARG A 118 -1.87 5.85 -15.63
N LYS A 119 -0.93 4.98 -15.23
CA LYS A 119 -0.62 3.72 -15.92
C LYS A 119 -1.85 2.81 -16.04
N HIS A 120 -2.70 2.82 -15.01
CA HIS A 120 -3.87 1.94 -14.93
C HIS A 120 -5.20 2.65 -15.28
N HIS A 121 -5.14 3.87 -15.83
CA HIS A 121 -6.32 4.66 -16.22
C HIS A 121 -7.31 4.88 -15.06
N LEU A 122 -6.79 5.11 -13.85
CA LEU A 122 -7.55 5.29 -12.61
C LEU A 122 -7.60 6.77 -12.15
N GLY A 123 -7.42 7.73 -13.08
CA GLY A 123 -7.35 9.17 -12.75
C GLY A 123 -8.62 9.71 -12.08
N ASP A 124 -9.77 9.11 -12.35
CA ASP A 124 -11.06 9.52 -11.76
C ASP A 124 -11.40 8.79 -10.46
N CYS A 125 -10.51 7.91 -9.98
CA CYS A 125 -10.73 7.19 -8.73
C CYS A 125 -10.28 8.03 -7.53
N HIS A 126 -11.01 7.91 -6.42
CA HIS A 126 -10.50 8.39 -5.15
C HIS A 126 -9.23 7.60 -4.78
N ALA A 127 -8.21 8.30 -4.35
CA ALA A 127 -6.96 7.70 -3.90
C ALA A 127 -6.48 8.38 -2.63
N ARG A 128 -5.77 7.63 -1.77
CA ARG A 128 -5.09 8.16 -0.60
C ARG A 128 -3.81 7.41 -0.33
N ILE A 129 -2.94 8.01 0.46
CA ILE A 129 -1.70 7.39 0.90
C ILE A 129 -1.78 7.12 2.39
N ASP A 130 -1.61 5.87 2.76
CA ASP A 130 -1.64 5.41 4.14
C ASP A 130 -0.23 5.00 4.59
N VAL A 131 0.04 5.11 5.89
CA VAL A 131 1.24 4.56 6.53
C VAL A 131 0.82 3.44 7.46
N VAL A 132 1.47 2.29 7.32
CA VAL A 132 1.29 1.16 8.23
C VAL A 132 2.59 0.91 8.97
N ALA A 133 2.62 1.22 10.25
CA ALA A 133 3.76 0.96 11.12
C ALA A 133 3.63 -0.42 11.76
N VAL A 134 4.67 -1.22 11.66
CA VAL A 134 4.73 -2.56 12.23
C VAL A 134 5.91 -2.64 13.20
N THR A 135 5.62 -2.76 14.49
CA THR A 135 6.64 -2.97 15.53
C THR A 135 6.70 -4.45 15.86
N LEU A 136 7.87 -5.05 15.67
CA LEU A 136 8.13 -6.47 15.95
C LEU A 136 8.80 -6.62 17.30
N HIS A 137 8.18 -7.33 18.23
CA HIS A 137 8.67 -7.53 19.59
C HIS A 137 9.34 -8.91 19.72
N GLY A 138 10.56 -9.06 19.19
CA GLY A 138 11.33 -10.31 19.27
C GLY A 138 10.64 -11.51 18.58
N PRO A 139 11.22 -12.73 18.73
CA PRO A 139 10.72 -13.92 18.02
C PRO A 139 9.34 -14.41 18.48
N SER A 140 8.98 -14.18 19.74
CA SER A 140 7.73 -14.66 20.35
C SER A 140 6.71 -13.55 20.61
N GLY A 141 7.06 -12.29 20.34
CA GLY A 141 6.19 -11.15 20.55
C GLY A 141 5.14 -11.01 19.44
N ARG A 142 3.92 -10.60 19.83
CA ARG A 142 2.90 -10.25 18.84
C ARG A 142 3.28 -8.91 18.18
N PRO A 143 3.25 -8.81 16.84
CA PRO A 143 3.47 -7.53 16.17
C PRO A 143 2.41 -6.50 16.59
N LEU A 144 2.85 -5.30 16.91
CA LEU A 144 1.98 -4.14 17.03
C LEU A 144 1.85 -3.50 15.65
N VAL A 145 0.64 -3.30 15.18
CA VAL A 145 0.36 -2.64 13.90
C VAL A 145 -0.46 -1.39 14.14
N GLU A 146 0.06 -0.27 13.68
CA GLU A 146 -0.58 1.04 13.74
C GLU A 146 -0.83 1.51 12.31
N HIS A 147 -2.06 1.95 12.02
CA HIS A 147 -2.48 2.36 10.68
C HIS A 147 -2.89 3.83 10.67
N TYR A 148 -2.22 4.61 9.87
CA TYR A 148 -2.44 6.04 9.69
C TYR A 148 -3.02 6.25 8.31
N GLN A 149 -4.33 6.45 8.25
CA GLN A 149 -5.02 6.73 6.99
C GLN A 149 -4.77 8.17 6.56
N ASN A 150 -4.66 8.38 5.24
CA ASN A 150 -4.41 9.70 4.64
C ASN A 150 -3.25 10.43 5.33
N ALA A 151 -2.14 9.72 5.51
CA ALA A 151 -1.01 10.14 6.33
C ALA A 151 -0.30 11.39 5.78
N PHE A 152 -0.42 11.65 4.48
CA PHE A 152 0.04 12.87 3.82
C PHE A 152 -0.68 13.05 2.48
N ASP A 153 -0.78 14.29 2.04
CA ASP A 153 -1.52 14.64 0.83
C ASP A 153 -0.86 14.06 -0.42
N SER A 154 -1.69 13.52 -1.30
CA SER A 154 -1.25 13.23 -2.67
C SER A 154 -0.96 14.57 -3.36
N PRO A 155 0.12 14.69 -4.14
CA PRO A 155 0.32 15.88 -4.96
C PRO A 155 -0.83 15.99 -5.95
N PRO A 156 -1.20 17.22 -6.30
CA PRO A 156 -2.23 17.49 -7.30
C PRO A 156 -1.88 16.92 -8.67
#